data_dbba49cb7b376ab69f04449fe7bac3e6
#
_entry.id   dbba49cb7b376ab69f04449fe7bac3e6
#
_cell.length_a   1.000
_cell.length_b   1.000
_cell.length_c   1.000
_cell.angle_alpha   90.00
_cell.angle_beta   90.00
_cell.angle_gamma   90.00
#
_symmetry.space_group_name_H-M   'P 1'
#
loop_
_entity.id
_entity.type
_entity.pdbx_description
1 polymer ?
#
loop_
_entity_poly.entity_id
_entity_poly.type
_entity_poly.pdbx_seq_one_letter_code
_entity_poly.pdbx_strand_id
1 'polypeptide(L)'
;VLANYTRSAKALSDLLKREGVEDTQVLSAIADIPRHIFVDDVLKHKAYENTALPIGQGQTISQPYIVARMTELLRLAGVRNKVLEIGTGSGYQTAILAKTFTKVYSVERIKTLQWQAKRRLQQLDLYNVTMKHGDGWQGWQSQAPFDGIIVTAAASKVPQDLLAQLADGGVLLAPIGESDQKLVMVIREGDNYKEHVIAPVRFVPLVPGDIE
;
A
#
# COMPACT_ATOMS: atom_id res chain seq x y z
N VAL A 1 20.65 -14.60 -13.40
CA VAL A 1 19.33 -14.62 -12.68
C VAL A 1 18.91 -13.20 -12.30
N LEU A 2 19.77 -12.41 -11.63
CA LEU A 2 19.47 -11.03 -11.22
C LEU A 2 19.12 -10.12 -12.41
N ALA A 3 19.86 -10.22 -13.54
CA ALA A 3 19.60 -9.43 -14.74
C ALA A 3 18.21 -9.68 -15.34
N ASN A 4 17.70 -10.92 -15.22
CA ASN A 4 16.35 -11.25 -15.69
C ASN A 4 15.26 -10.58 -14.85
N TYR A 5 15.40 -10.55 -13.53
CA TYR A 5 14.44 -9.91 -12.65
C TYR A 5 14.43 -8.38 -12.82
N THR A 6 15.59 -7.77 -13.00
CA THR A 6 15.70 -6.32 -13.29
C THR A 6 14.98 -5.98 -14.60
N ARG A 7 15.17 -6.78 -15.63
CA ARG A 7 14.49 -6.62 -16.92
C ARG A 7 12.97 -6.79 -16.77
N SER A 8 12.55 -7.79 -16.00
CA SER A 8 11.13 -8.06 -15.73
C SER A 8 10.47 -6.90 -14.96
N ALA A 9 11.14 -6.34 -13.97
CA ALA A 9 10.65 -5.18 -13.22
C ALA A 9 10.47 -3.97 -14.13
N LYS A 10 11.44 -3.69 -15.00
CA LYS A 10 11.36 -2.61 -15.98
C LYS A 10 10.22 -2.83 -16.98
N ALA A 11 10.06 -4.06 -17.48
CA ALA A 11 8.97 -4.41 -18.39
C ALA A 11 7.61 -4.23 -17.73
N LEU A 12 7.49 -4.58 -16.43
CA LEU A 12 6.27 -4.34 -15.66
C LEU A 12 5.97 -2.84 -15.55
N SER A 13 6.96 -2.02 -15.24
CA SER A 13 6.81 -0.56 -15.19
C SER A 13 6.35 0.00 -16.55
N ASP A 14 6.94 -0.45 -17.64
CA ASP A 14 6.55 -0.05 -19.00
C ASP A 14 5.10 -0.47 -19.31
N LEU A 15 4.68 -1.66 -18.89
CA LEU A 15 3.29 -2.11 -19.00
C LEU A 15 2.34 -1.18 -18.24
N LEU A 16 2.65 -0.84 -17.00
CA LEU A 16 1.80 0.03 -16.18
C LEU A 16 1.70 1.43 -16.76
N LYS A 17 2.75 1.94 -17.40
CA LYS A 17 2.72 3.19 -18.14
C LYS A 17 1.73 3.12 -19.30
N ARG A 18 1.72 2.03 -20.06
CA ARG A 18 0.75 1.81 -21.15
C ARG A 18 -0.68 1.67 -20.61
N GLU A 19 -0.85 1.17 -19.40
CA GLU A 19 -2.14 1.03 -18.72
C GLU A 19 -2.63 2.35 -18.08
N GLY A 20 -1.87 3.44 -18.19
CA GLY A 20 -2.29 4.77 -17.77
C GLY A 20 -1.65 5.33 -16.52
N VAL A 21 -0.68 4.65 -15.92
CA VAL A 21 0.11 5.23 -14.82
C VAL A 21 1.10 6.26 -15.39
N GLU A 22 1.01 7.49 -14.92
CA GLU A 22 1.79 8.61 -15.47
C GLU A 22 2.87 9.15 -14.52
N ASP A 23 2.71 8.96 -13.21
CA ASP A 23 3.68 9.47 -12.23
C ASP A 23 5.03 8.77 -12.38
N THR A 24 6.06 9.55 -12.76
CA THR A 24 7.40 9.02 -13.04
C THR A 24 8.10 8.47 -11.81
N GLN A 25 7.81 9.01 -10.62
CA GLN A 25 8.37 8.48 -9.36
C GLN A 25 7.79 7.10 -9.05
N VAL A 26 6.49 6.91 -9.26
CA VAL A 26 5.83 5.62 -9.09
C VAL A 26 6.37 4.60 -10.08
N LEU A 27 6.46 4.96 -11.36
CA LEU A 27 7.00 4.07 -12.40
C LEU A 27 8.46 3.68 -12.14
N SER A 28 9.27 4.62 -11.68
CA SER A 28 10.65 4.36 -11.27
C SER A 28 10.72 3.39 -10.09
N ALA A 29 9.86 3.55 -9.09
CA ALA A 29 9.79 2.64 -7.95
C ALA A 29 9.42 1.21 -8.38
N ILE A 30 8.45 1.05 -9.27
CA ILE A 30 8.07 -0.26 -9.82
C ILE A 30 9.25 -0.91 -10.55
N ALA A 31 10.01 -0.13 -11.31
CA ALA A 31 11.18 -0.64 -12.03
C ALA A 31 12.33 -1.03 -11.11
N ASP A 32 12.47 -0.37 -9.95
CA ASP A 32 13.58 -0.56 -9.03
C ASP A 32 13.33 -1.65 -7.98
N ILE A 33 12.09 -1.80 -7.50
CA ILE A 33 11.76 -2.74 -6.43
C ILE A 33 11.64 -4.16 -6.98
N PRO A 34 12.43 -5.13 -6.46
CA PRO A 34 12.38 -6.53 -6.91
C PRO A 34 11.16 -7.25 -6.33
N ARG A 35 10.04 -7.23 -7.05
CA ARG A 35 8.77 -7.80 -6.59
C ARG A 35 8.88 -9.28 -6.22
N HIS A 36 9.77 -10.05 -6.87
CA HIS A 36 9.93 -11.48 -6.63
C HIS A 36 10.37 -11.82 -5.21
N ILE A 37 11.00 -10.91 -4.47
CA ILE A 37 11.38 -11.15 -3.06
C ILE A 37 10.18 -11.06 -2.09
N PHE A 38 9.05 -10.54 -2.57
CA PHE A 38 7.82 -10.34 -1.78
C PHE A 38 6.81 -11.48 -1.94
N VAL A 39 7.14 -12.50 -2.70
CA VAL A 39 6.31 -13.69 -2.94
C VAL A 39 7.06 -14.95 -2.58
N ASP A 40 6.32 -16.04 -2.34
CA ASP A 40 6.93 -17.34 -2.06
C ASP A 40 7.71 -17.85 -3.27
N ASP A 41 8.73 -18.67 -3.02
CA ASP A 41 9.63 -19.19 -4.06
C ASP A 41 8.88 -19.87 -5.21
N VAL A 42 7.83 -20.63 -4.89
CA VAL A 42 7.01 -21.33 -5.90
C VAL A 42 6.26 -20.38 -6.84
N LEU A 43 6.05 -19.12 -6.44
CA LEU A 43 5.34 -18.10 -7.20
C LEU A 43 6.25 -17.06 -7.87
N LYS A 44 7.55 -17.15 -7.67
CA LYS A 44 8.51 -16.18 -8.24
C LYS A 44 8.39 -16.02 -9.75
N HIS A 45 8.05 -17.10 -10.46
CA HIS A 45 7.86 -17.07 -11.91
C HIS A 45 6.65 -16.22 -12.35
N LYS A 46 5.72 -15.92 -11.43
CA LYS A 46 4.55 -15.06 -11.67
C LYS A 46 4.69 -13.66 -11.07
N ALA A 47 5.80 -13.38 -10.37
CA ALA A 47 5.95 -12.16 -9.58
C ALA A 47 5.81 -10.86 -10.41
N TYR A 48 6.15 -10.90 -11.69
CA TYR A 48 6.10 -9.71 -12.56
C TYR A 48 4.90 -9.69 -13.50
N GLU A 49 3.96 -10.61 -13.33
CA GLU A 49 2.65 -10.54 -13.97
C GLU A 49 1.80 -9.46 -13.30
N ASN A 50 0.94 -8.80 -14.06
CA ASN A 50 0.05 -7.77 -13.52
C ASN A 50 -1.19 -8.39 -12.86
N THR A 51 -0.96 -9.22 -11.86
CA THR A 51 -2.00 -9.96 -11.12
C THR A 51 -1.70 -9.95 -9.61
N ALA A 52 -2.76 -10.12 -8.80
CA ALA A 52 -2.62 -10.41 -7.38
C ALA A 52 -2.15 -11.86 -7.18
N LEU A 53 -1.39 -12.10 -6.12
CA LEU A 53 -0.91 -13.43 -5.76
C LEU A 53 -1.13 -13.69 -4.25
N PRO A 54 -1.32 -14.96 -3.83
CA PRO A 54 -1.42 -15.30 -2.42
C PRO A 54 -0.05 -15.16 -1.72
N ILE A 55 -0.10 -14.75 -0.45
CA ILE A 55 1.10 -14.65 0.41
C ILE A 55 0.96 -15.47 1.72
N GLY A 56 -0.04 -16.34 1.80
CA GLY A 56 -0.38 -17.07 3.01
C GLY A 56 -1.28 -16.28 3.96
N GLN A 57 -1.72 -16.91 5.03
CA GLN A 57 -2.57 -16.29 6.05
C GLN A 57 -3.89 -15.71 5.49
N GLY A 58 -4.37 -16.22 4.35
CA GLY A 58 -5.55 -15.68 3.68
C GLY A 58 -5.34 -14.29 3.06
N GLN A 59 -4.11 -13.84 2.92
CA GLN A 59 -3.75 -12.52 2.42
C GLN A 59 -3.16 -12.59 1.01
N THR A 60 -3.09 -11.44 0.34
CA THR A 60 -2.55 -11.32 -1.01
C THR A 60 -1.57 -10.16 -1.13
N ILE A 61 -0.61 -10.29 -2.05
CA ILE A 61 0.08 -9.14 -2.63
C ILE A 61 -0.81 -8.60 -3.74
N SER A 62 -1.15 -7.32 -3.68
CA SER A 62 -2.08 -6.71 -4.63
C SER A 62 -1.51 -6.68 -6.05
N GLN A 63 -2.40 -6.63 -7.05
CA GLN A 63 -2.03 -6.45 -8.45
C GLN A 63 -1.11 -5.22 -8.61
N PRO A 64 -0.03 -5.32 -9.37
CA PRO A 64 0.90 -4.18 -9.57
C PRO A 64 0.23 -2.88 -10.03
N TYR A 65 -0.74 -2.95 -10.93
CA TYR A 65 -1.49 -1.78 -11.37
C TYR A 65 -2.18 -1.08 -10.19
N ILE A 66 -2.82 -1.84 -9.30
CA ILE A 66 -3.51 -1.29 -8.12
C ILE A 66 -2.51 -0.62 -7.16
N VAL A 67 -1.37 -1.25 -6.91
CA VAL A 67 -0.30 -0.66 -6.09
C VAL A 67 0.17 0.67 -6.68
N ALA A 68 0.48 0.69 -7.96
CA ALA A 68 0.94 1.89 -8.66
C ALA A 68 -0.14 2.97 -8.69
N ARG A 69 -1.38 2.62 -9.00
CA ARG A 69 -2.49 3.57 -9.11
C ARG A 69 -2.83 4.20 -7.77
N MET A 70 -2.89 3.43 -6.70
CA MET A 70 -3.17 3.97 -5.35
C MET A 70 -2.05 4.91 -4.90
N THR A 71 -0.81 4.56 -5.13
CA THR A 71 0.34 5.42 -4.83
C THR A 71 0.29 6.72 -5.65
N GLU A 72 0.01 6.60 -6.96
CA GLU A 72 -0.13 7.75 -7.85
C GLU A 72 -1.25 8.70 -7.41
N LEU A 73 -2.40 8.16 -7.00
CA LEU A 73 -3.54 8.96 -6.54
C LEU A 73 -3.17 9.82 -5.32
N LEU A 74 -2.43 9.28 -4.35
CA LEU A 74 -1.95 10.07 -3.23
C LEU A 74 -1.02 11.20 -3.70
N ARG A 75 -0.12 10.92 -4.62
CA ARG A 75 0.83 11.90 -5.14
C ARG A 75 0.14 12.98 -5.97
N LEU A 76 -0.85 12.62 -6.79
CA LEU A 76 -1.67 13.55 -7.56
C LEU A 76 -2.48 14.48 -6.63
N ALA A 77 -2.89 13.99 -5.47
CA ALA A 77 -3.57 14.78 -4.46
C ALA A 77 -2.63 15.66 -3.61
N GLY A 78 -1.33 15.66 -3.90
CA GLY A 78 -0.34 16.51 -3.26
C GLY A 78 0.43 15.89 -2.10
N VAL A 79 0.17 14.64 -1.75
CA VAL A 79 0.90 13.95 -0.66
C VAL A 79 2.37 13.73 -1.08
N ARG A 80 3.32 14.09 -0.21
CA ARG A 80 4.77 13.94 -0.46
C ARG A 80 5.55 13.38 0.73
N ASN A 81 5.15 13.69 1.95
CA ASN A 81 5.98 13.52 3.12
C ASN A 81 5.64 12.30 3.96
N LYS A 82 4.59 12.35 4.75
CA LYS A 82 4.32 11.38 5.82
C LYS A 82 3.08 10.55 5.50
N VAL A 83 3.28 9.26 5.29
CA VAL A 83 2.22 8.33 4.91
C VAL A 83 2.06 7.22 5.94
N LEU A 84 0.81 6.92 6.29
CA LEU A 84 0.43 5.72 7.06
C LEU A 84 -0.13 4.68 6.10
N GLU A 85 0.42 3.47 6.14
CA GLU A 85 -0.12 2.30 5.46
C GLU A 85 -0.83 1.39 6.47
N ILE A 86 -2.05 0.99 6.16
CA ILE A 86 -2.81 -0.02 6.91
C ILE A 86 -2.85 -1.31 6.09
N GLY A 87 -2.23 -2.37 6.62
CA GLY A 87 -2.11 -3.64 5.93
C GLY A 87 -0.76 -3.79 5.21
N THR A 88 0.30 -3.99 5.96
CA THR A 88 1.66 -4.19 5.42
C THR A 88 1.72 -5.40 4.47
N GLY A 89 1.08 -6.51 4.84
CA GLY A 89 1.06 -7.74 4.06
C GLY A 89 2.46 -8.24 3.73
N SER A 90 2.77 -8.40 2.45
CA SER A 90 4.09 -8.80 1.98
C SER A 90 5.18 -7.74 2.20
N GLY A 91 4.78 -6.46 2.29
CA GLY A 91 5.68 -5.31 2.31
C GLY A 91 5.96 -4.69 0.94
N TYR A 92 5.39 -5.22 -0.15
CA TYR A 92 5.65 -4.68 -1.50
C TYR A 92 5.10 -3.27 -1.66
N GLN A 93 3.83 -3.02 -1.31
CA GLN A 93 3.26 -1.67 -1.32
C GLN A 93 4.08 -0.75 -0.40
N THR A 94 4.50 -1.24 0.76
CA THR A 94 5.35 -0.49 1.70
C THR A 94 6.66 -0.05 1.04
N ALA A 95 7.31 -0.94 0.29
CA ALA A 95 8.54 -0.64 -0.44
C ALA A 95 8.32 0.44 -1.51
N ILE A 96 7.22 0.35 -2.26
CA ILE A 96 6.85 1.37 -3.25
C ILE A 96 6.61 2.72 -2.58
N LEU A 97 5.90 2.74 -1.45
CA LEU A 97 5.67 3.96 -0.67
C LEU A 97 7.00 4.55 -0.16
N ALA A 98 7.91 3.71 0.32
CA ALA A 98 9.23 4.15 0.80
C ALA A 98 10.06 4.84 -0.28
N LYS A 99 9.91 4.42 -1.54
CA LYS A 99 10.59 5.03 -2.70
C LYS A 99 9.94 6.32 -3.17
N THR A 100 8.69 6.59 -2.79
CA THR A 100 7.90 7.68 -3.37
C THR A 100 7.50 8.76 -2.36
N PHE A 101 7.64 8.48 -1.06
CA PHE A 101 7.35 9.42 0.02
C PHE A 101 8.53 9.54 1.00
N THR A 102 8.56 10.61 1.78
CA THR A 102 9.68 10.88 2.68
C THR A 102 9.73 9.91 3.86
N LYS A 103 8.58 9.64 4.49
CA LYS A 103 8.48 8.75 5.66
C LYS A 103 7.21 7.90 5.60
N VAL A 104 7.37 6.61 5.86
CA VAL A 104 6.27 5.64 5.85
C VAL A 104 6.13 5.00 7.23
N TYR A 105 4.90 4.96 7.72
CA TYR A 105 4.49 4.18 8.88
C TYR A 105 3.56 3.09 8.38
N SER A 106 3.74 1.84 8.83
CA SER A 106 2.95 0.71 8.35
C SER A 106 2.48 -0.16 9.52
N VAL A 107 1.20 -0.50 9.52
CA VAL A 107 0.55 -1.31 10.55
C VAL A 107 0.09 -2.64 9.95
N GLU A 108 0.46 -3.74 10.61
CA GLU A 108 0.06 -5.11 10.23
C GLU A 108 -0.53 -5.83 11.45
N ARG A 109 -1.71 -6.45 11.27
CA ARG A 109 -2.36 -7.21 12.35
C ARG A 109 -1.79 -8.62 12.53
N ILE A 110 -1.13 -9.19 11.52
CA ILE A 110 -0.56 -10.54 11.54
C ILE A 110 0.94 -10.45 11.80
N LYS A 111 1.37 -10.85 12.99
CA LYS A 111 2.74 -10.67 13.47
C LYS A 111 3.79 -11.31 12.55
N THR A 112 3.52 -12.52 12.05
CA THR A 112 4.45 -13.23 11.16
C THR A 112 4.64 -12.48 9.83
N LEU A 113 3.59 -11.90 9.27
CA LEU A 113 3.69 -11.10 8.04
C LEU A 113 4.47 -9.81 8.30
N GLN A 114 4.21 -9.13 9.40
CA GLN A 114 4.94 -7.91 9.78
C GLN A 114 6.44 -8.18 9.89
N TRP A 115 6.81 -9.27 10.55
CA TRP A 115 8.21 -9.66 10.71
C TRP A 115 8.88 -9.98 9.36
N GLN A 116 8.23 -10.75 8.49
CA GLN A 116 8.74 -11.07 7.15
C GLN A 116 8.92 -9.81 6.30
N ALA A 117 7.92 -8.93 6.31
CA ALA A 117 7.98 -7.66 5.56
C ALA A 117 9.15 -6.78 6.04
N LYS A 118 9.34 -6.68 7.36
CA LYS A 118 10.45 -5.92 7.94
C LYS A 118 11.80 -6.41 7.43
N ARG A 119 12.00 -7.72 7.37
CA ARG A 119 13.25 -8.31 6.84
C ARG A 119 13.46 -7.97 5.37
N ARG A 120 12.41 -8.04 4.55
CA ARG A 120 12.48 -7.69 3.11
C ARG A 120 12.87 -6.23 2.91
N LEU A 121 12.27 -5.33 3.68
CA LEU A 121 12.59 -3.89 3.60
C LEU A 121 14.02 -3.60 4.03
N GLN A 122 14.51 -4.26 5.08
CA GLN A 122 15.91 -4.15 5.52
C GLN A 122 16.87 -4.66 4.44
N GLN A 123 16.54 -5.76 3.78
CA GLN A 123 17.33 -6.31 2.67
C GLN A 123 17.47 -5.33 1.50
N LEU A 124 16.47 -4.45 1.32
CA LEU A 124 16.48 -3.43 0.28
C LEU A 124 17.01 -2.07 0.74
N ASP A 125 17.54 -2.00 1.95
CA ASP A 125 18.05 -0.75 2.55
C ASP A 125 17.00 0.38 2.60
N LEU A 126 15.73 0.02 2.81
CA LEU A 126 14.64 0.97 2.95
C LEU A 126 14.44 1.34 4.42
N TYR A 127 15.16 2.36 4.88
CA TYR A 127 15.24 2.75 6.29
C TYR A 127 14.25 3.85 6.70
N ASN A 128 13.48 4.39 5.77
CA ASN A 128 12.47 5.41 6.04
C ASN A 128 11.09 4.82 6.39
N VAL A 129 11.04 3.55 6.78
CA VAL A 129 9.82 2.84 7.18
C VAL A 129 9.88 2.51 8.67
N THR A 130 8.82 2.82 9.40
CA THR A 130 8.60 2.37 10.77
C THR A 130 7.36 1.50 10.79
N MET A 131 7.47 0.31 11.38
CA MET A 131 6.43 -0.71 11.34
C MET A 131 5.88 -0.99 12.73
N LYS A 132 4.61 -1.37 12.79
CA LYS A 132 3.92 -1.75 14.01
C LYS A 132 3.06 -2.99 13.77
N HIS A 133 3.08 -3.92 14.74
CA HIS A 133 2.09 -4.99 14.85
C HIS A 133 0.89 -4.45 15.63
N GLY A 134 -0.30 -4.48 15.05
CA GLY A 134 -1.50 -3.94 15.71
C GLY A 134 -2.74 -3.96 14.82
N ASP A 135 -3.83 -3.48 15.41
CA ASP A 135 -5.14 -3.37 14.75
C ASP A 135 -5.15 -2.17 13.77
N GLY A 136 -5.33 -2.46 12.48
CA GLY A 136 -5.36 -1.45 11.43
C GLY A 136 -6.53 -0.46 11.55
N TRP A 137 -7.66 -0.86 12.11
CA TRP A 137 -8.81 0.03 12.34
C TRP A 137 -8.46 1.21 13.25
N GLN A 138 -7.49 1.02 14.16
CA GLN A 138 -7.05 2.05 15.11
C GLN A 138 -5.96 2.95 14.55
N GLY A 139 -5.36 2.59 13.42
CA GLY A 139 -4.23 3.33 12.86
C GLY A 139 -3.02 3.37 13.78
N TRP A 140 -2.41 4.57 13.85
CA TRP A 140 -1.23 4.79 14.70
C TRP A 140 -1.29 6.18 15.33
N GLN A 141 -2.12 6.33 16.33
CA GLN A 141 -2.46 7.59 16.98
C GLN A 141 -1.22 8.38 17.44
N SER A 142 -0.25 7.71 18.05
CA SER A 142 0.95 8.37 18.61
C SER A 142 1.87 8.96 17.55
N GLN A 143 1.72 8.58 16.27
CA GLN A 143 2.51 9.10 15.16
C GLN A 143 1.72 10.07 14.28
N ALA A 144 0.42 10.26 14.57
CA ALA A 144 -0.42 11.23 13.83
C ALA A 144 0.06 12.67 14.04
N PRO A 145 -0.27 13.61 13.14
CA PRO A 145 -1.07 13.43 11.94
C PRO A 145 -0.25 12.93 10.73
N PHE A 146 -0.99 12.40 9.73
CA PHE A 146 -0.40 11.91 8.48
C PHE A 146 -0.91 12.74 7.30
N ASP A 147 -0.02 13.00 6.32
CA ASP A 147 -0.39 13.69 5.07
C ASP A 147 -1.21 12.79 4.16
N GLY A 148 -0.91 11.49 4.18
CA GLY A 148 -1.65 10.48 3.45
C GLY A 148 -1.86 9.22 4.29
N ILE A 149 -3.00 8.58 4.11
CA ILE A 149 -3.30 7.26 4.68
C ILE A 149 -3.78 6.38 3.54
N ILE A 150 -3.12 5.23 3.37
CA ILE A 150 -3.49 4.23 2.37
C ILE A 150 -3.89 2.94 3.09
N VAL A 151 -5.09 2.44 2.78
CA VAL A 151 -5.63 1.22 3.37
C VAL A 151 -5.65 0.14 2.30
N THR A 152 -5.00 -0.99 2.56
CA THR A 152 -4.85 -2.08 1.59
C THR A 152 -5.67 -3.32 1.94
N ALA A 153 -6.74 -3.12 2.69
CA ALA A 153 -7.79 -4.09 2.99
C ALA A 153 -9.13 -3.36 2.99
N ALA A 154 -10.21 -4.07 2.63
CA ALA A 154 -11.52 -3.46 2.49
C ALA A 154 -12.24 -3.33 3.84
N ALA A 155 -12.58 -2.09 4.21
CA ALA A 155 -13.40 -1.80 5.37
C ALA A 155 -14.87 -1.69 4.97
N SER A 156 -15.78 -2.07 5.87
CA SER A 156 -17.23 -1.94 5.64
C SER A 156 -17.67 -0.47 5.55
N LYS A 157 -16.95 0.41 6.23
CA LYS A 157 -17.13 1.86 6.22
C LYS A 157 -15.79 2.54 6.42
N VAL A 158 -15.68 3.83 6.10
CA VAL A 158 -14.45 4.60 6.33
C VAL A 158 -14.15 4.61 7.84
N PRO A 159 -12.97 4.11 8.28
CA PRO A 159 -12.64 4.09 9.71
C PRO A 159 -12.48 5.50 10.28
N GLN A 160 -13.27 5.83 11.29
CA GLN A 160 -13.26 7.16 11.90
C GLN A 160 -11.93 7.48 12.60
N ASP A 161 -11.30 6.50 13.21
CA ASP A 161 -9.99 6.67 13.85
C ASP A 161 -8.91 7.08 12.84
N LEU A 162 -8.99 6.58 11.60
CA LEU A 162 -8.06 6.95 10.54
C LEU A 162 -8.32 8.36 10.04
N LEU A 163 -9.57 8.76 9.88
CA LEU A 163 -9.93 10.14 9.50
C LEU A 163 -9.40 11.15 10.53
N ALA A 164 -9.52 10.83 11.81
CA ALA A 164 -9.04 11.68 12.89
C ALA A 164 -7.50 11.85 12.88
N GLN A 165 -6.78 10.94 12.23
CA GLN A 165 -5.32 10.96 12.13
C GLN A 165 -4.80 11.65 10.87
N LEU A 166 -5.68 12.14 9.99
CA LEU A 166 -5.28 12.94 8.84
C LEU A 166 -4.86 14.35 9.27
N ALA A 167 -3.78 14.84 8.68
CA ALA A 167 -3.44 16.25 8.71
C ALA A 167 -4.51 17.08 7.96
N ASP A 168 -4.58 18.38 8.24
CA ASP A 168 -5.40 19.29 7.43
C ASP A 168 -4.90 19.27 5.98
N GLY A 169 -5.82 19.10 5.03
CA GLY A 169 -5.48 18.86 3.62
C GLY A 169 -5.01 17.44 3.33
N GLY A 170 -4.93 16.58 4.33
CA GLY A 170 -4.50 15.19 4.17
C GLY A 170 -5.51 14.34 3.41
N VAL A 171 -5.04 13.23 2.85
CA VAL A 171 -5.79 12.36 1.95
C VAL A 171 -5.79 10.93 2.45
N LEU A 172 -6.97 10.33 2.60
CA LEU A 172 -7.13 8.91 2.86
C LEU A 172 -7.63 8.21 1.60
N LEU A 173 -7.04 7.07 1.29
CA LEU A 173 -7.43 6.25 0.15
C LEU A 173 -7.69 4.82 0.66
N ALA A 174 -8.91 4.33 0.51
CA ALA A 174 -9.34 3.05 1.07
C ALA A 174 -10.38 2.34 0.21
N PRO A 175 -10.27 0.99 0.08
CA PRO A 175 -11.38 0.20 -0.44
C PRO A 175 -12.48 0.12 0.61
N ILE A 176 -13.72 0.42 0.21
CA ILE A 176 -14.88 0.40 1.10
C ILE A 176 -15.96 -0.51 0.52
N GLY A 177 -16.53 -1.36 1.36
CA GLY A 177 -17.58 -2.30 1.02
C GLY A 177 -17.21 -3.74 1.34
N GLU A 178 -18.17 -4.62 1.20
CA GLU A 178 -18.01 -6.07 1.43
C GLU A 178 -17.94 -6.84 0.10
N SER A 179 -19.08 -7.09 -0.53
CA SER A 179 -19.16 -7.76 -1.83
C SER A 179 -19.00 -6.80 -3.01
N ASP A 180 -19.46 -5.57 -2.86
CA ASP A 180 -19.36 -4.49 -3.87
C ASP A 180 -18.47 -3.38 -3.30
N GLN A 181 -17.17 -3.50 -3.55
CA GLN A 181 -16.17 -2.58 -3.02
C GLN A 181 -15.86 -1.46 -4.00
N LYS A 182 -15.72 -0.25 -3.45
CA LYS A 182 -15.26 0.92 -4.20
C LYS A 182 -13.99 1.48 -3.54
N LEU A 183 -13.04 1.86 -4.35
CA LEU A 183 -11.91 2.66 -3.89
C LEU A 183 -12.39 4.08 -3.64
N VAL A 184 -12.26 4.55 -2.43
CA VAL A 184 -12.75 5.84 -1.97
C VAL A 184 -11.57 6.72 -1.57
N MET A 185 -11.59 7.97 -2.00
CA MET A 185 -10.65 9.01 -1.58
C MET A 185 -11.37 9.99 -0.67
N VAL A 186 -10.82 10.24 0.51
CA VAL A 186 -11.34 11.24 1.45
C VAL A 186 -10.28 12.32 1.65
N ILE A 187 -10.67 13.58 1.47
CA ILE A 187 -9.78 14.74 1.67
C ILE A 187 -10.28 15.51 2.89
N ARG A 188 -9.41 15.73 3.86
CA ARG A 188 -9.70 16.56 5.02
C ARG A 188 -9.57 18.05 4.67
N GLU A 189 -10.61 18.83 4.99
CA GLU A 189 -10.61 20.29 4.87
C GLU A 189 -11.06 20.90 6.21
N GLY A 190 -10.11 21.15 7.12
CA GLY A 190 -10.41 21.58 8.48
C GLY A 190 -11.17 20.51 9.26
N ASP A 191 -12.40 20.81 9.68
CA ASP A 191 -13.28 19.87 10.38
C ASP A 191 -14.19 19.06 9.42
N ASN A 192 -14.08 19.32 8.12
CA ASN A 192 -14.89 18.66 7.10
C ASN A 192 -14.09 17.64 6.30
N TYR A 193 -14.79 16.67 5.72
CA TYR A 193 -14.22 15.63 4.88
C TYR A 193 -15.00 15.56 3.57
N LYS A 194 -14.26 15.60 2.44
CA LYS A 194 -14.84 15.39 1.10
C LYS A 194 -14.52 13.99 0.63
N GLU A 195 -15.54 13.26 0.23
CA GLU A 195 -15.44 11.88 -0.22
C GLU A 195 -15.65 11.78 -1.73
N HIS A 196 -14.77 11.04 -2.41
CA HIS A 196 -14.85 10.78 -3.85
C HIS A 196 -14.73 9.28 -4.11
N VAL A 197 -15.66 8.75 -4.88
CA VAL A 197 -15.58 7.36 -5.37
C VAL A 197 -14.72 7.34 -6.64
N ILE A 198 -13.66 6.52 -6.63
CA ILE A 198 -12.68 6.48 -7.71
C ILE A 198 -12.98 5.36 -8.71
N ALA A 199 -13.11 4.11 -8.22
CA ALA A 199 -13.25 2.94 -9.08
C ALA A 199 -13.74 1.71 -8.30
N PRO A 200 -14.34 0.70 -8.96
CA PRO A 200 -14.55 -0.61 -8.35
C PRO A 200 -13.21 -1.29 -8.08
N VAL A 201 -13.12 -1.98 -6.95
CA VAL A 201 -11.92 -2.73 -6.55
C VAL A 201 -12.31 -4.01 -5.83
N ARG A 202 -11.32 -4.86 -5.59
CA ARG A 202 -11.49 -6.06 -4.76
C ARG A 202 -10.26 -6.26 -3.88
N PHE A 203 -10.48 -6.19 -2.58
CA PHE A 203 -9.46 -6.39 -1.54
C PHE A 203 -9.92 -7.42 -0.52
N VAL A 204 -8.98 -8.00 0.22
CA VAL A 204 -9.27 -8.81 1.42
C VAL A 204 -9.90 -7.92 2.50
N PRO A 205 -10.74 -8.47 3.40
CA PRO A 205 -11.38 -7.66 4.44
C PRO A 205 -10.38 -7.05 5.42
N LEU A 206 -10.66 -5.83 5.87
CA LEU A 206 -9.97 -5.22 7.01
C LEU A 206 -10.59 -5.79 8.30
N VAL A 207 -9.88 -6.71 8.93
CA VAL A 207 -10.34 -7.41 10.12
C VAL A 207 -9.85 -6.66 11.37
N PRO A 208 -10.71 -6.42 12.38
CA PRO A 208 -10.29 -5.79 13.63
C PRO A 208 -9.44 -6.72 14.49
N GLY A 209 -8.68 -6.13 15.41
CA GLY A 209 -7.78 -6.85 16.30
C GLY A 209 -6.46 -7.22 15.64
N ASP A 210 -5.61 -7.88 16.42
CA ASP A 210 -4.31 -8.37 15.97
C ASP A 210 -4.12 -9.83 16.38
N ILE A 211 -3.24 -10.53 15.70
CA ILE A 211 -2.92 -11.94 15.99
C ILE A 211 -1.41 -12.16 15.93
N GLU A 212 -0.92 -13.10 16.75
CA GLU A 212 0.48 -13.50 16.86
C GLU A 212 1.00 -14.16 15.57
#